data_e296c53a78b2405406d81e507fa99724
#
_entry.id   e296c53a78b2405406d81e507fa99724
#
_cell.length_a   1.000
_cell.length_b   1.000
_cell.length_c   1.000
_cell.angle_alpha   90.00
_cell.angle_beta   90.00
_cell.angle_gamma   90.00
#
_symmetry.space_group_name_H-M   'P 1'
#
loop_
_entity.id
_entity.type
_entity.pdbx_description
1 polymer ?
#
loop_
_entity_poly.entity_id
_entity_poly.type
_entity_poly.pdbx_seq_one_letter_code
_entity_poly.pdbx_strand_id
1 'polypeptide(L)'
;MTREHRNPLLRRSVLTGVGSMVGASLLPRTAAADRYGPTGGTRLLVIGDSLIAGGFGLYLARALGEEHGYDVTRRGKSSTGLARPDFFDWMKEAKRLVGETPFDASLVMFGGNDVQGLHMGGDDWIRWPEEGWSAEYARRVAALAELLAPNRQQLFWVGMPVMRPPKFNARMGRVNTIFRAEMAIRRKSKFIDIWPVLADENGDYADRIYVTSEGESEGDGKARRKKVTVRAGDGIHFTVSGSVYLAAHVQAIVHGVLSAGS
;
A
#
# COMPACT_ATOMS: atom_id res chain seq x y z
N MET A 1 48.86 -7.79 -53.80
CA MET A 1 48.27 -9.10 -54.20
C MET A 1 47.15 -9.37 -53.19
N THR A 2 46.00 -8.85 -53.43
CA THR A 2 44.81 -9.31 -54.20
C THR A 2 44.25 -10.67 -53.76
N ARG A 3 43.09 -10.64 -53.16
CA ARG A 3 41.92 -11.37 -53.65
C ARG A 3 40.65 -11.00 -52.89
N GLU A 4 39.74 -10.34 -53.61
CA GLU A 4 38.31 -10.23 -53.33
C GLU A 4 37.69 -11.63 -53.31
N HIS A 5 36.65 -11.79 -52.47
CA HIS A 5 35.57 -12.76 -52.76
C HIS A 5 34.24 -12.12 -52.55
N ARG A 6 33.51 -12.03 -53.65
CA ARG A 6 32.14 -11.52 -53.85
C ARG A 6 31.10 -12.46 -53.25
N ASN A 7 30.08 -11.86 -52.75
CA ASN A 7 28.85 -12.48 -52.30
C ASN A 7 27.80 -12.45 -53.44
N PRO A 8 27.03 -13.50 -53.66
CA PRO A 8 25.91 -13.44 -54.62
C PRO A 8 24.55 -13.54 -53.94
N LEU A 9 23.75 -12.55 -54.28
CA LEU A 9 22.32 -12.65 -54.66
C LEU A 9 21.25 -12.98 -53.61
N LEU A 10 20.66 -11.91 -53.15
CA LEU A 10 19.28 -11.77 -52.69
C LEU A 10 18.28 -12.04 -53.80
N ARG A 11 17.30 -12.90 -53.57
CA ARG A 11 16.05 -12.94 -54.31
C ARG A 11 14.94 -12.33 -53.44
N ARG A 12 14.33 -11.29 -54.00
CA ARG A 12 13.08 -10.67 -53.52
C ARG A 12 11.91 -11.65 -53.77
N SER A 13 11.09 -11.80 -52.75
CA SER A 13 9.70 -12.27 -52.97
C SER A 13 8.79 -11.28 -52.22
N VAL A 14 8.02 -10.56 -53.05
CA VAL A 14 6.94 -9.71 -52.62
C VAL A 14 5.73 -10.60 -52.41
N LEU A 15 5.21 -10.65 -51.20
CA LEU A 15 3.89 -11.22 -50.92
C LEU A 15 3.04 -10.12 -50.28
N THR A 16 2.14 -9.59 -51.12
CA THR A 16 1.02 -8.76 -50.73
C THR A 16 0.01 -9.59 -49.94
N GLY A 17 -0.05 -9.37 -48.62
CA GLY A 17 -1.09 -9.90 -47.76
C GLY A 17 -1.92 -8.76 -47.19
N VAL A 18 -3.13 -8.57 -47.74
CA VAL A 18 -4.16 -7.69 -47.18
C VAL A 18 -4.69 -8.39 -45.91
N GLY A 19 -4.17 -8.02 -44.76
CA GLY A 19 -4.68 -8.49 -43.47
C GLY A 19 -5.61 -7.44 -42.85
N SER A 20 -6.88 -7.77 -42.73
CA SER A 20 -7.90 -7.00 -42.03
C SER A 20 -7.45 -6.70 -40.59
N MET A 21 -7.24 -5.42 -40.28
CA MET A 21 -7.07 -4.97 -38.88
C MET A 21 -8.43 -5.09 -38.17
N VAL A 22 -8.61 -6.16 -37.42
CA VAL A 22 -9.62 -6.21 -36.37
C VAL A 22 -9.16 -5.25 -35.29
N GLY A 23 -9.82 -4.12 -35.17
CA GLY A 23 -9.60 -3.15 -34.11
C GLY A 23 -9.92 -3.78 -32.75
N ALA A 24 -8.91 -4.26 -32.04
CA ALA A 24 -9.03 -4.60 -30.65
C ALA A 24 -9.25 -3.30 -29.88
N SER A 25 -10.46 -3.09 -29.40
CA SER A 25 -10.79 -2.02 -28.45
C SER A 25 -9.89 -2.18 -27.23
N LEU A 26 -8.91 -1.30 -27.10
CA LEU A 26 -8.10 -1.16 -25.89
C LEU A 26 -8.99 -0.54 -24.80
N LEU A 27 -9.86 -1.33 -24.19
CA LEU A 27 -10.41 -0.99 -22.89
C LEU A 27 -9.23 -0.88 -21.92
N PRO A 28 -9.15 0.18 -21.08
CA PRO A 28 -8.10 0.28 -20.09
C PRO A 28 -8.20 -0.93 -19.16
N ARG A 29 -7.25 -1.86 -19.27
CA ARG A 29 -7.14 -2.97 -18.33
C ARG A 29 -6.88 -2.34 -16.96
N THR A 30 -7.85 -2.40 -16.07
CA THR A 30 -7.60 -2.14 -14.64
C THR A 30 -6.43 -3.04 -14.26
N ALA A 31 -5.35 -2.46 -13.74
CA ALA A 31 -4.21 -3.27 -13.30
C ALA A 31 -4.73 -4.36 -12.36
N ALA A 32 -4.42 -5.61 -12.67
CA ALA A 32 -4.82 -6.74 -11.84
C ALA A 32 -4.20 -6.61 -10.44
N ALA A 33 -4.86 -7.16 -9.44
CA ALA A 33 -4.28 -7.30 -8.12
C ALA A 33 -3.16 -8.34 -8.17
N ASP A 34 -2.06 -8.08 -7.48
CA ASP A 34 -0.97 -9.04 -7.33
C ASP A 34 -1.31 -10.07 -6.25
N ARG A 35 -0.86 -11.31 -6.43
CA ARG A 35 -1.06 -12.39 -5.44
C ARG A 35 0.28 -12.93 -4.93
N TYR A 36 0.32 -13.27 -3.64
CA TYR A 36 1.50 -13.78 -2.95
C TYR A 36 1.10 -14.92 -2.02
N GLY A 37 1.99 -15.88 -1.83
CA GLY A 37 1.77 -17.05 -0.99
C GLY A 37 0.91 -18.16 -1.63
N PRO A 38 0.65 -19.24 -0.89
CA PRO A 38 -0.10 -20.39 -1.37
C PRO A 38 -1.59 -20.07 -1.50
N THR A 39 -2.25 -20.70 -2.45
CA THR A 39 -3.72 -20.69 -2.54
C THR A 39 -4.33 -21.61 -1.48
N GLY A 40 -5.42 -21.17 -0.84
CA GLY A 40 -6.19 -21.98 0.11
C GLY A 40 -5.84 -21.78 1.59
N GLY A 41 -4.88 -20.90 1.91
CA GLY A 41 -4.66 -20.42 3.28
C GLY A 41 -5.65 -19.33 3.69
N THR A 42 -5.44 -18.71 4.86
CA THR A 42 -6.16 -17.51 5.28
C THR A 42 -5.99 -16.40 4.24
N ARG A 43 -7.10 -15.94 3.68
CA ARG A 43 -7.09 -14.95 2.57
C ARG A 43 -7.03 -13.55 3.11
N LEU A 44 -6.00 -12.82 2.73
CA LEU A 44 -5.73 -11.47 3.18
C LEU A 44 -5.76 -10.48 2.01
N LEU A 45 -6.62 -9.47 2.08
CA LEU A 45 -6.65 -8.35 1.14
C LEU A 45 -5.79 -7.21 1.67
N VAL A 46 -4.86 -6.70 0.85
CA VAL A 46 -4.03 -5.53 1.16
C VAL A 46 -4.30 -4.44 0.14
N ILE A 47 -4.92 -3.34 0.56
CA ILE A 47 -5.27 -2.22 -0.34
C ILE A 47 -4.71 -0.89 0.16
N GLY A 48 -4.43 0.01 -0.79
CA GLY A 48 -3.96 1.35 -0.44
C GLY A 48 -3.43 2.18 -1.61
N ASP A 49 -2.83 3.29 -1.25
CA ASP A 49 -2.25 4.27 -2.18
C ASP A 49 -0.84 3.90 -2.66
N SER A 50 0.00 4.92 -2.93
CA SER A 50 1.38 4.72 -3.38
C SER A 50 2.25 3.94 -2.39
N LEU A 51 1.96 3.99 -1.10
CA LEU A 51 2.72 3.24 -0.09
C LEU A 51 2.46 1.74 -0.20
N ILE A 52 1.22 1.34 -0.51
CA ILE A 52 0.88 -0.06 -0.79
C ILE A 52 1.27 -0.46 -2.23
N ALA A 53 1.14 0.43 -3.22
CA ALA A 53 1.59 0.15 -4.58
C ALA A 53 3.11 -0.02 -4.67
N GLY A 54 3.86 0.67 -3.81
CA GLY A 54 5.33 0.67 -3.76
C GLY A 54 5.95 -0.45 -2.94
N GLY A 55 7.19 -0.20 -2.52
CA GLY A 55 8.03 -1.20 -1.84
C GLY A 55 7.43 -1.71 -0.54
N PHE A 56 6.89 -0.85 0.30
CA PHE A 56 6.30 -1.30 1.58
C PHE A 56 5.20 -2.36 1.36
N GLY A 57 4.21 -2.07 0.51
CA GLY A 57 3.15 -3.04 0.24
C GLY A 57 3.66 -4.31 -0.43
N LEU A 58 4.70 -4.22 -1.28
CA LEU A 58 5.33 -5.38 -1.91
C LEU A 58 6.00 -6.29 -0.87
N TYR A 59 6.87 -5.74 -0.01
CA TYR A 59 7.59 -6.53 0.99
C TYR A 59 6.64 -7.06 2.07
N LEU A 60 5.63 -6.29 2.47
CA LEU A 60 4.61 -6.76 3.39
C LEU A 60 3.82 -7.96 2.82
N ALA A 61 3.34 -7.85 1.58
CA ALA A 61 2.58 -8.93 0.96
C ALA A 61 3.43 -10.21 0.76
N ARG A 62 4.72 -10.05 0.40
CA ARG A 62 5.65 -11.18 0.32
C ARG A 62 5.88 -11.83 1.68
N ALA A 63 6.20 -11.06 2.70
CA ALA A 63 6.44 -11.60 4.04
C ALA A 63 5.21 -12.36 4.57
N LEU A 64 4.02 -11.78 4.44
CA LEU A 64 2.78 -12.44 4.85
C LEU A 64 2.49 -13.72 4.04
N GLY A 65 2.75 -13.71 2.73
CA GLY A 65 2.51 -14.85 1.86
C GLY A 65 3.58 -15.93 1.96
N GLU A 66 4.85 -15.56 1.84
CA GLU A 66 5.97 -16.49 1.71
C GLU A 66 6.45 -17.02 3.07
N GLU A 67 6.45 -16.18 4.13
CA GLU A 67 6.93 -16.57 5.47
C GLU A 67 5.81 -17.14 6.35
N HIS A 68 4.56 -16.67 6.20
CA HIS A 68 3.43 -17.07 7.04
C HIS A 68 2.35 -17.89 6.32
N GLY A 69 2.48 -18.07 5.01
CA GLY A 69 1.58 -18.92 4.24
C GLY A 69 0.17 -18.36 4.01
N TYR A 70 -0.03 -17.04 4.13
CA TYR A 70 -1.31 -16.42 3.79
C TYR A 70 -1.51 -16.30 2.27
N ASP A 71 -2.74 -16.45 1.80
CA ASP A 71 -3.11 -16.15 0.40
C ASP A 71 -3.36 -14.63 0.29
N VAL A 72 -2.33 -13.87 -0.06
CA VAL A 72 -2.37 -12.42 -0.05
C VAL A 72 -2.72 -11.87 -1.43
N THR A 73 -3.78 -11.08 -1.50
CA THR A 73 -4.14 -10.27 -2.66
C THR A 73 -3.77 -8.81 -2.37
N ARG A 74 -2.80 -8.27 -3.10
CA ARG A 74 -2.36 -6.86 -2.97
C ARG A 74 -2.91 -6.02 -4.11
N ARG A 75 -3.54 -4.91 -3.77
CA ARG A 75 -4.04 -3.90 -4.71
C ARG A 75 -3.66 -2.50 -4.23
N GLY A 76 -2.59 -1.95 -4.76
CA GLY A 76 -2.16 -0.57 -4.56
C GLY A 76 -2.38 0.27 -5.82
N LYS A 77 -2.70 1.56 -5.64
CA LYS A 77 -2.78 2.52 -6.75
C LYS A 77 -2.24 3.88 -6.30
N SER A 78 -1.13 4.29 -6.92
CA SER A 78 -0.48 5.57 -6.60
C SER A 78 -1.38 6.76 -6.85
N SER A 79 -1.18 7.83 -6.07
CA SER A 79 -1.90 9.11 -6.17
C SER A 79 -3.40 9.01 -5.92
N THR A 80 -3.88 7.96 -5.26
CA THR A 80 -5.29 7.76 -4.92
C THR A 80 -5.53 7.75 -3.42
N GLY A 81 -6.79 7.83 -3.03
CA GLY A 81 -7.26 7.77 -1.66
C GLY A 81 -8.78 7.84 -1.61
N LEU A 82 -9.33 8.13 -0.45
CA LEU A 82 -10.78 8.24 -0.24
C LEU A 82 -11.32 9.64 -0.56
N ALA A 83 -10.44 10.65 -0.73
CA ALA A 83 -10.85 12.03 -0.99
C ALA A 83 -11.44 12.24 -2.38
N ARG A 84 -10.98 11.50 -3.38
CA ARG A 84 -11.23 11.73 -4.80
C ARG A 84 -11.83 10.50 -5.51
N PRO A 85 -13.09 10.12 -5.19
CA PRO A 85 -13.77 9.01 -5.87
C PRO A 85 -14.01 9.29 -7.37
N ASP A 86 -14.04 10.55 -7.78
CA ASP A 86 -14.10 10.98 -9.18
C ASP A 86 -12.81 10.62 -9.95
N PHE A 87 -11.66 10.64 -9.31
CA PHE A 87 -10.38 10.23 -9.89
C PHE A 87 -10.19 8.72 -9.84
N PHE A 88 -10.45 8.11 -8.68
CA PHE A 88 -10.45 6.66 -8.49
C PHE A 88 -11.33 6.27 -7.31
N ASP A 89 -12.36 5.49 -7.58
CA ASP A 89 -13.34 5.08 -6.58
C ASP A 89 -12.90 3.79 -5.87
N TRP A 90 -12.28 3.95 -4.69
CA TRP A 90 -11.89 2.84 -3.85
C TRP A 90 -13.06 2.06 -3.27
N MET A 91 -14.23 2.67 -3.08
CA MET A 91 -15.42 1.94 -2.64
C MET A 91 -15.90 0.94 -3.70
N LYS A 92 -15.92 1.39 -4.96
CA LYS A 92 -16.25 0.53 -6.11
C LYS A 92 -15.21 -0.58 -6.30
N GLU A 93 -13.92 -0.25 -6.22
CA GLU A 93 -12.83 -1.24 -6.37
C GLU A 93 -12.83 -2.26 -5.23
N ALA A 94 -12.99 -1.83 -3.98
CA ALA A 94 -13.08 -2.73 -2.83
C ALA A 94 -14.29 -3.67 -2.95
N LYS A 95 -15.46 -3.12 -3.34
CA LYS A 95 -16.66 -3.94 -3.59
C LYS A 95 -16.44 -4.99 -4.66
N ARG A 96 -15.72 -4.65 -5.73
CA ARG A 96 -15.35 -5.62 -6.78
C ARG A 96 -14.46 -6.73 -6.22
N LEU A 97 -13.39 -6.36 -5.49
CA LEU A 97 -12.43 -7.31 -4.93
C LEU A 97 -13.08 -8.30 -3.95
N VAL A 98 -13.88 -7.81 -3.00
CA VAL A 98 -14.57 -8.68 -2.03
C VAL A 98 -15.69 -9.49 -2.65
N GLY A 99 -16.26 -9.03 -3.77
CA GLY A 99 -17.25 -9.77 -4.55
C GLY A 99 -16.64 -10.90 -5.38
N GLU A 100 -15.42 -10.74 -5.86
CA GLU A 100 -14.71 -11.78 -6.61
C GLU A 100 -14.09 -12.85 -5.72
N THR A 101 -13.63 -12.46 -4.54
CA THR A 101 -12.97 -13.38 -3.59
C THR A 101 -13.34 -12.96 -2.17
N PRO A 102 -13.97 -13.84 -1.37
CA PRO A 102 -14.17 -13.55 0.04
C PRO A 102 -12.82 -13.57 0.77
N PHE A 103 -12.57 -12.57 1.62
CA PHE A 103 -11.36 -12.45 2.43
C PHE A 103 -11.67 -12.70 3.90
N ASP A 104 -10.72 -13.34 4.60
CA ASP A 104 -10.80 -13.60 6.04
C ASP A 104 -10.31 -12.40 6.85
N ALA A 105 -9.41 -11.60 6.25
CA ALA A 105 -8.90 -10.37 6.82
C ALA A 105 -8.59 -9.34 5.72
N SER A 106 -8.54 -8.06 6.11
CA SER A 106 -8.16 -6.96 5.23
C SER A 106 -7.17 -6.03 5.91
N LEU A 107 -6.20 -5.51 5.15
CA LEU A 107 -5.27 -4.46 5.59
C LEU A 107 -5.38 -3.26 4.66
N VAL A 108 -5.52 -2.09 5.23
CA VAL A 108 -5.75 -0.83 4.53
C VAL A 108 -4.69 0.20 4.90
N MET A 109 -4.18 0.96 3.92
CA MET A 109 -3.34 2.12 4.16
C MET A 109 -3.63 3.23 3.14
N PHE A 110 -4.31 4.27 3.60
CA PHE A 110 -4.59 5.52 2.89
C PHE A 110 -4.27 6.71 3.77
N GLY A 111 -4.25 7.90 3.20
CA GLY A 111 -4.16 9.16 3.95
C GLY A 111 -3.27 10.21 3.32
N GLY A 112 -2.14 9.80 2.72
CA GLY A 112 -1.19 10.75 2.14
C GLY A 112 -1.79 11.63 1.04
N ASN A 113 -2.67 11.09 0.23
CA ASN A 113 -3.36 11.82 -0.83
C ASN A 113 -4.70 12.42 -0.39
N ASP A 114 -5.17 12.13 0.82
CA ASP A 114 -6.52 12.48 1.25
C ASP A 114 -6.65 13.83 1.91
N VAL A 115 -5.53 14.41 2.36
CA VAL A 115 -5.50 15.69 3.06
C VAL A 115 -5.61 16.91 2.13
N GLN A 116 -6.62 16.85 1.29
CA GLN A 116 -7.02 17.83 0.29
C GLN A 116 -8.55 18.02 0.36
N GLY A 117 -9.15 18.71 -0.62
CA GLY A 117 -10.61 18.77 -0.74
C GLY A 117 -11.22 17.41 -0.96
N LEU A 118 -12.35 17.15 -0.30
CA LEU A 118 -13.17 15.96 -0.50
C LEU A 118 -14.17 16.22 -1.60
N HIS A 119 -14.13 15.44 -2.67
CA HIS A 119 -15.12 15.48 -3.73
C HIS A 119 -16.43 14.83 -3.25
N MET A 120 -17.53 15.58 -3.34
CA MET A 120 -18.85 15.17 -2.85
C MET A 120 -19.80 14.69 -3.96
N GLY A 121 -19.38 14.87 -5.20
CA GLY A 121 -20.17 14.61 -6.42
C GLY A 121 -20.43 15.88 -7.21
N GLY A 122 -20.48 15.80 -8.55
CA GLY A 122 -20.59 16.98 -9.42
C GLY A 122 -19.49 17.99 -9.14
N ASP A 123 -19.87 19.23 -8.87
CA ASP A 123 -18.95 20.34 -8.53
C ASP A 123 -18.86 20.61 -7.01
N ASP A 124 -19.43 19.74 -6.18
CA ASP A 124 -19.47 19.91 -4.73
C ASP A 124 -18.20 19.41 -4.05
N TRP A 125 -17.69 20.21 -3.13
CA TRP A 125 -16.46 19.95 -2.38
C TRP A 125 -16.55 20.40 -0.94
N ILE A 126 -15.98 19.62 -0.03
CA ILE A 126 -15.58 20.09 1.30
C ILE A 126 -14.07 20.33 1.26
N ARG A 127 -13.64 21.58 1.33
CA ARG A 127 -12.21 21.93 1.21
C ARG A 127 -11.46 21.66 2.50
N TRP A 128 -10.19 21.40 2.38
CA TRP A 128 -9.30 21.35 3.54
C TRP A 128 -8.93 22.76 4.01
N PRO A 129 -9.01 23.12 5.30
CA PRO A 129 -9.46 22.39 6.48
C PRO A 129 -10.88 22.81 6.96
N GLU A 130 -11.84 22.97 6.05
CA GLU A 130 -13.18 23.43 6.35
C GLU A 130 -13.87 22.61 7.45
N GLU A 131 -14.83 23.21 8.11
CA GLU A 131 -15.74 22.52 9.00
C GLU A 131 -16.44 21.37 8.24
N GLY A 132 -16.60 20.24 8.90
CA GLY A 132 -17.17 19.04 8.26
C GLY A 132 -16.16 18.14 7.55
N TRP A 133 -14.96 18.62 7.17
CA TRP A 133 -13.99 17.77 6.48
C TRP A 133 -13.67 16.50 7.27
N SER A 134 -13.38 16.63 8.56
CA SER A 134 -13.03 15.47 9.40
C SER A 134 -14.19 14.51 9.58
N ALA A 135 -15.42 15.02 9.72
CA ALA A 135 -16.61 14.20 9.86
C ALA A 135 -16.89 13.39 8.57
N GLU A 136 -16.82 14.05 7.41
CA GLU A 136 -17.02 13.37 6.13
C GLU A 136 -15.88 12.37 5.85
N TYR A 137 -14.63 12.70 6.15
CA TYR A 137 -13.53 11.76 5.97
C TYR A 137 -13.66 10.54 6.90
N ALA A 138 -14.05 10.74 8.16
CA ALA A 138 -14.37 9.65 9.08
C ALA A 138 -15.50 8.76 8.55
N ARG A 139 -16.56 9.35 7.99
CA ARG A 139 -17.66 8.61 7.36
C ARG A 139 -17.17 7.74 6.19
N ARG A 140 -16.23 8.23 5.36
CA ARG A 140 -15.62 7.44 4.27
C ARG A 140 -14.76 6.30 4.79
N VAL A 141 -13.98 6.55 5.82
CA VAL A 141 -13.19 5.52 6.52
C VAL A 141 -14.11 4.44 7.10
N ALA A 142 -15.18 4.85 7.77
CA ALA A 142 -16.20 3.96 8.31
C ALA A 142 -16.84 3.09 7.22
N ALA A 143 -17.30 3.71 6.14
CA ALA A 143 -17.95 3.00 5.04
C ALA A 143 -17.02 1.95 4.39
N LEU A 144 -15.73 2.29 4.16
CA LEU A 144 -14.77 1.33 3.65
C LEU A 144 -14.49 0.20 4.65
N ALA A 145 -14.38 0.52 5.94
CA ALA A 145 -14.17 -0.48 6.99
C ALA A 145 -15.33 -1.48 7.07
N GLU A 146 -16.56 -1.01 6.98
CA GLU A 146 -17.76 -1.85 6.97
C GLU A 146 -17.85 -2.74 5.72
N LEU A 147 -17.48 -2.19 4.56
CA LEU A 147 -17.42 -2.95 3.31
C LEU A 147 -16.38 -4.09 3.37
N LEU A 148 -15.23 -3.85 3.99
CA LEU A 148 -14.12 -4.80 4.06
C LEU A 148 -14.27 -5.84 5.19
N ALA A 149 -15.09 -5.55 6.20
CA ALA A 149 -15.30 -6.42 7.35
C ALA A 149 -16.80 -6.51 7.75
N PRO A 150 -17.72 -6.84 6.81
CA PRO A 150 -19.16 -6.81 7.05
C PRO A 150 -19.62 -7.84 8.10
N ASN A 151 -18.92 -8.96 8.22
CA ASN A 151 -19.23 -10.06 9.13
C ASN A 151 -18.20 -10.19 10.25
N ARG A 152 -17.60 -9.09 10.67
CA ARG A 152 -16.55 -9.06 11.71
C ARG A 152 -15.28 -9.82 11.32
N GLN A 153 -14.90 -9.81 10.05
CA GLN A 153 -13.57 -10.21 9.62
C GLN A 153 -12.52 -9.33 10.31
N GLN A 154 -11.29 -9.81 10.38
CA GLN A 154 -10.21 -9.00 10.94
C GLN A 154 -9.86 -7.84 9.99
N LEU A 155 -9.87 -6.62 10.51
CA LEU A 155 -9.47 -5.43 9.77
C LEU A 155 -8.25 -4.77 10.41
N PHE A 156 -7.23 -4.49 9.61
CA PHE A 156 -6.07 -3.72 10.00
C PHE A 156 -6.06 -2.40 9.24
N TRP A 157 -5.90 -1.29 9.96
CA TRP A 157 -5.71 0.02 9.34
C TRP A 157 -4.36 0.56 9.74
N VAL A 158 -3.44 0.62 8.78
CA VAL A 158 -2.09 1.14 8.99
C VAL A 158 -2.14 2.66 8.96
N GLY A 159 -1.64 3.29 10.01
CA GLY A 159 -1.55 4.74 10.12
C GLY A 159 -0.52 5.33 9.17
N MET A 160 -0.57 6.65 9.02
CA MET A 160 0.44 7.40 8.28
C MET A 160 1.68 7.62 9.14
N PRO A 161 2.88 7.51 8.59
CA PRO A 161 4.12 7.78 9.31
C PRO A 161 4.33 9.29 9.49
N VAL A 162 5.26 9.65 10.38
CA VAL A 162 5.78 11.03 10.46
C VAL A 162 6.35 11.47 9.10
N MET A 163 6.10 12.72 8.69
CA MET A 163 6.47 13.27 7.37
C MET A 163 7.39 14.48 7.50
N ARG A 164 8.30 14.69 6.52
CA ARG A 164 9.26 15.79 6.57
C ARG A 164 8.62 17.19 6.50
N PRO A 165 7.68 17.48 5.57
CA PRO A 165 7.08 18.83 5.53
C PRO A 165 6.16 19.06 6.74
N PRO A 166 6.43 20.06 7.62
CA PRO A 166 5.69 20.21 8.88
C PRO A 166 4.18 20.34 8.72
N LYS A 167 3.72 21.13 7.74
CA LYS A 167 2.28 21.28 7.45
C LYS A 167 1.63 19.96 7.02
N PHE A 168 2.35 19.16 6.24
CA PHE A 168 1.88 17.86 5.80
C PHE A 168 1.89 16.86 6.96
N ASN A 169 2.92 16.89 7.78
CA ASN A 169 3.03 16.09 8.99
C ASN A 169 1.84 16.32 9.95
N ALA A 170 1.50 17.59 10.22
CA ALA A 170 0.35 17.92 11.05
C ALA A 170 -0.98 17.36 10.49
N ARG A 171 -1.11 17.35 9.15
CA ARG A 171 -2.28 16.73 8.48
C ARG A 171 -2.28 15.20 8.66
N MET A 172 -1.12 14.55 8.63
CA MET A 172 -1.01 13.11 8.89
C MET A 172 -1.42 12.76 10.33
N GLY A 173 -1.05 13.58 11.30
CA GLY A 173 -1.52 13.44 12.69
C GLY A 173 -3.05 13.48 12.78
N ARG A 174 -3.69 14.41 12.04
CA ARG A 174 -5.16 14.52 12.03
C ARG A 174 -5.85 13.29 11.43
N VAL A 175 -5.37 12.77 10.30
CA VAL A 175 -5.97 11.55 9.71
C VAL A 175 -5.72 10.32 10.57
N ASN A 176 -4.56 10.20 11.22
CA ASN A 176 -4.28 9.12 12.17
C ASN A 176 -5.24 9.15 13.38
N THR A 177 -5.61 10.34 13.85
CA THR A 177 -6.62 10.48 14.91
C THR A 177 -7.97 9.91 14.46
N ILE A 178 -8.39 10.18 13.22
CA ILE A 178 -9.61 9.63 12.63
C ILE A 178 -9.52 8.12 12.52
N PHE A 179 -8.44 7.59 11.95
CA PHE A 179 -8.26 6.14 11.79
C PHE A 179 -8.29 5.40 13.13
N ARG A 180 -7.60 5.94 14.13
CA ARG A 180 -7.58 5.36 15.48
C ARG A 180 -8.96 5.33 16.10
N ALA A 181 -9.71 6.42 16.00
CA ALA A 181 -11.08 6.52 16.53
C ALA A 181 -12.02 5.53 15.82
N GLU A 182 -11.97 5.49 14.49
CA GLU A 182 -12.83 4.59 13.71
C GLU A 182 -12.51 3.10 13.95
N MET A 183 -11.24 2.74 14.11
CA MET A 183 -10.88 1.35 14.42
C MET A 183 -11.21 0.97 15.86
N ALA A 184 -11.14 1.89 16.82
CA ALA A 184 -11.41 1.62 18.23
C ALA A 184 -12.85 1.19 18.52
N ILE A 185 -13.83 1.68 17.75
CA ILE A 185 -15.25 1.35 17.93
C ILE A 185 -15.69 0.07 17.21
N ARG A 186 -14.81 -0.55 16.41
CA ARG A 186 -15.11 -1.76 15.63
C ARG A 186 -14.46 -2.98 16.24
N ARG A 187 -15.25 -4.01 16.51
CA ARG A 187 -14.72 -5.31 16.96
C ARG A 187 -13.89 -5.93 15.84
N LYS A 188 -12.80 -6.61 16.22
CA LYS A 188 -11.84 -7.21 15.29
C LYS A 188 -11.22 -6.20 14.30
N SER A 189 -11.16 -4.93 14.68
CA SER A 189 -10.40 -3.92 13.95
C SER A 189 -9.23 -3.44 14.77
N LYS A 190 -8.09 -3.24 14.11
CA LYS A 190 -6.85 -2.79 14.76
C LYS A 190 -6.23 -1.65 13.97
N PHE A 191 -6.07 -0.50 14.62
CA PHE A 191 -5.18 0.55 14.14
C PHE A 191 -3.73 0.15 14.40
N ILE A 192 -2.89 0.13 13.36
CA ILE A 192 -1.46 -0.13 13.46
C ILE A 192 -0.73 1.21 13.39
N ASP A 193 -0.25 1.66 14.53
CA ASP A 193 0.49 2.92 14.63
C ASP A 193 1.94 2.72 14.17
N ILE A 194 2.28 3.31 13.04
CA ILE A 194 3.63 3.27 12.49
C ILE A 194 4.38 4.60 12.66
N TRP A 195 3.76 5.59 13.30
CA TRP A 195 4.39 6.89 13.53
C TRP A 195 5.73 6.76 14.27
N PRO A 196 5.79 6.07 15.41
CA PRO A 196 7.05 5.92 16.15
C PRO A 196 8.06 5.00 15.46
N VAL A 197 7.63 4.13 14.54
CA VAL A 197 8.51 3.13 13.90
C VAL A 197 9.56 3.77 13.02
N LEU A 198 9.22 4.88 12.36
CA LEU A 198 10.09 5.61 11.44
C LEU A 198 10.40 7.04 11.92
N ALA A 199 10.16 7.33 13.18
CA ALA A 199 10.53 8.56 13.85
C ALA A 199 11.92 8.42 14.52
N ASP A 200 12.51 9.54 14.88
CA ASP A 200 13.66 9.54 15.79
C ASP A 200 13.23 9.34 17.26
N GLU A 201 14.18 9.43 18.17
CA GLU A 201 13.95 9.25 19.61
C GLU A 201 13.04 10.32 20.24
N ASN A 202 12.86 11.46 19.57
CA ASN A 202 11.95 12.53 20.01
C ASN A 202 10.56 12.41 19.39
N GLY A 203 10.34 11.45 18.51
CA GLY A 203 9.09 11.29 17.76
C GLY A 203 9.02 12.15 16.48
N ASP A 204 10.13 12.79 16.09
CA ASP A 204 10.23 13.66 14.94
C ASP A 204 10.66 12.91 13.67
N TYR A 205 10.51 13.59 12.53
CA TYR A 205 10.91 13.03 11.25
C TYR A 205 12.43 12.80 11.18
N ALA A 206 12.81 11.60 10.74
CA ALA A 206 14.18 11.24 10.45
C ALA A 206 14.31 10.55 9.08
N ASP A 207 15.30 10.97 8.29
CA ASP A 207 15.68 10.26 7.06
C ASP A 207 16.33 8.90 7.37
N ARG A 208 16.96 8.79 8.55
CA ARG A 208 17.73 7.62 8.98
C ARG A 208 17.41 7.30 10.44
N ILE A 209 17.15 6.04 10.71
CA ILE A 209 16.92 5.51 12.05
C ILE A 209 17.97 4.48 12.44
N TYR A 210 18.10 4.20 13.73
CA TYR A 210 18.90 3.09 14.23
C TYR A 210 18.05 1.82 14.23
N VAL A 211 18.54 0.80 13.52
CA VAL A 211 17.95 -0.54 13.48
C VAL A 211 18.87 -1.50 14.20
N THR A 212 18.33 -2.33 15.05
CA THR A 212 19.07 -3.39 15.73
C THR A 212 19.13 -4.61 14.82
N SER A 213 20.32 -5.12 14.52
CA SER A 213 20.48 -6.38 13.78
C SER A 213 20.25 -7.54 14.74
N GLU A 214 19.18 -8.32 14.53
CA GLU A 214 19.03 -9.58 15.26
C GLU A 214 20.14 -10.57 14.80
N GLY A 215 20.84 -11.13 15.79
CA GLY A 215 21.87 -12.16 15.55
C GLY A 215 23.32 -11.65 15.43
N GLU A 216 23.57 -10.34 15.30
CA GLU A 216 24.92 -9.78 15.39
C GLU A 216 25.12 -9.15 16.78
N SER A 217 25.74 -9.88 17.69
CA SER A 217 26.25 -9.30 18.95
C SER A 217 27.68 -8.80 18.72
N GLU A 218 28.02 -7.59 19.16
CA GLU A 218 29.40 -7.22 19.43
C GLU A 218 29.93 -8.10 20.55
N GLY A 219 31.24 -8.31 20.61
CA GLY A 219 31.88 -9.24 21.56
C GLY A 219 31.60 -8.98 23.04
N ASP A 220 30.82 -7.93 23.37
CA ASP A 220 30.30 -7.61 24.71
C ASP A 220 28.81 -8.04 24.91
N GLY A 221 28.23 -8.75 23.96
CA GLY A 221 26.82 -9.22 24.03
C GLY A 221 25.77 -8.16 23.70
N LYS A 222 26.17 -6.94 23.28
CA LYS A 222 25.24 -5.90 22.88
C LYS A 222 24.84 -6.06 21.43
N ALA A 223 23.55 -5.95 21.14
CA ALA A 223 23.03 -5.97 19.79
C ALA A 223 23.56 -4.77 18.99
N ARG A 224 24.16 -5.04 17.84
CA ARG A 224 24.74 -4.02 16.97
C ARG A 224 23.66 -3.12 16.37
N ARG A 225 23.72 -1.81 16.64
CA ARG A 225 22.83 -0.80 16.05
C ARG A 225 23.46 -0.21 14.80
N LYS A 226 22.74 -0.33 13.68
CA LYS A 226 23.14 0.24 12.41
C LYS A 226 22.22 1.40 12.04
N LYS A 227 22.78 2.53 11.59
CA LYS A 227 22.00 3.65 11.07
C LYS A 227 21.62 3.38 9.62
N VAL A 228 20.33 3.30 9.32
CA VAL A 228 19.77 2.92 8.03
C VAL A 228 18.93 4.08 7.47
N THR A 229 19.11 4.38 6.18
CA THR A 229 18.25 5.36 5.47
C THR A 229 16.92 4.71 5.16
N VAL A 230 15.84 5.25 5.73
CA VAL A 230 14.49 4.68 5.64
C VAL A 230 13.53 5.51 4.80
N ARG A 231 13.86 6.78 4.55
CA ARG A 231 12.99 7.70 3.79
C ARG A 231 13.61 8.06 2.45
N ALA A 232 12.78 8.13 1.42
CA ALA A 232 13.16 8.65 0.11
C ALA A 232 13.39 10.17 0.16
N GLY A 233 14.02 10.72 -0.87
CA GLY A 233 14.41 12.13 -0.93
C GLY A 233 13.24 13.13 -0.85
N ASP A 234 12.00 12.69 -1.11
CA ASP A 234 10.79 13.50 -0.97
C ASP A 234 10.33 13.67 0.50
N GLY A 235 10.83 12.82 1.41
CA GLY A 235 10.44 12.82 2.82
C GLY A 235 9.03 12.27 3.09
N ILE A 236 8.45 11.56 2.10
CA ILE A 236 7.12 10.95 2.14
C ILE A 236 7.23 9.43 1.95
N HIS A 237 7.85 9.00 0.86
CA HIS A 237 8.00 7.59 0.54
C HIS A 237 9.18 6.94 1.27
N PHE A 238 9.22 5.63 1.22
CA PHE A 238 10.26 4.83 1.87
C PHE A 238 11.34 4.41 0.88
N THR A 239 12.57 4.26 1.35
CA THR A 239 13.60 3.51 0.63
C THR A 239 13.26 2.02 0.64
N VAL A 240 14.04 1.21 -0.08
CA VAL A 240 13.94 -0.26 0.02
C VAL A 240 14.14 -0.70 1.47
N SER A 241 15.19 -0.22 2.15
CA SER A 241 15.46 -0.58 3.55
C SER A 241 14.35 -0.14 4.50
N GLY A 242 13.78 1.07 4.31
CA GLY A 242 12.64 1.53 5.08
C GLY A 242 11.38 0.72 4.84
N SER A 243 11.15 0.30 3.59
CA SER A 243 10.03 -0.56 3.21
C SER A 243 10.13 -1.95 3.86
N VAL A 244 11.31 -2.57 3.82
CA VAL A 244 11.57 -3.88 4.44
C VAL A 244 11.42 -3.79 5.96
N TYR A 245 12.02 -2.78 6.60
CA TYR A 245 11.95 -2.60 8.04
C TYR A 245 10.49 -2.41 8.52
N LEU A 246 9.74 -1.55 7.83
CA LEU A 246 8.33 -1.31 8.16
C LEU A 246 7.46 -2.55 7.90
N ALA A 247 7.73 -3.27 6.80
CA ALA A 247 7.02 -4.51 6.49
C ALA A 247 7.22 -5.57 7.56
N ALA A 248 8.44 -5.75 8.05
CA ALA A 248 8.74 -6.67 9.15
C ALA A 248 7.98 -6.30 10.44
N HIS A 249 7.89 -5.00 10.76
CA HIS A 249 7.11 -4.54 11.91
C HIS A 249 5.61 -4.81 11.76
N VAL A 250 5.03 -4.45 10.61
CA VAL A 250 3.59 -4.58 10.38
C VAL A 250 3.17 -6.05 10.24
N GLN A 251 3.97 -6.88 9.53
CA GLN A 251 3.67 -8.30 9.38
C GLN A 251 3.67 -9.05 10.71
N ALA A 252 4.58 -8.73 11.63
CA ALA A 252 4.61 -9.33 12.96
C ALA A 252 3.31 -9.05 13.74
N ILE A 253 2.78 -7.83 13.66
CA ILE A 253 1.50 -7.46 14.28
C ILE A 253 0.33 -8.20 13.64
N VAL A 254 0.29 -8.24 12.30
CA VAL A 254 -0.77 -8.91 11.54
C VAL A 254 -0.77 -10.41 11.85
N HIS A 255 0.39 -11.06 11.75
CA HIS A 255 0.54 -12.48 12.04
C HIS A 255 0.17 -12.80 13.49
N GLY A 256 0.65 -12.02 14.46
CA GLY A 256 0.34 -12.24 15.87
C GLY A 256 -1.16 -12.17 16.19
N VAL A 257 -1.92 -11.30 15.47
CA VAL A 257 -3.38 -11.22 15.66
C VAL A 257 -4.10 -12.39 14.97
N LEU A 258 -3.70 -12.73 13.74
CA LEU A 258 -4.37 -13.78 12.96
C LEU A 258 -4.12 -15.18 13.54
N SER A 259 -2.89 -15.44 13.99
CA SER A 259 -2.53 -16.74 14.61
C SER A 259 -3.15 -16.96 16.00
N ALA A 260 -3.43 -15.88 16.75
CA ALA A 260 -4.10 -15.99 18.06
C ALA A 260 -5.63 -16.20 17.94
N GLY A 261 -6.21 -16.04 16.76
CA GLY A 261 -7.65 -16.19 16.50
C GLY A 261 -8.02 -17.45 15.70
N SER A 262 -7.01 -18.27 15.40
CA SER A 262 -7.12 -19.59 14.72
C SER A 262 -7.27 -20.74 15.76
#